data_f527d61c04b67619483b2d539615c2cc
#
_entry.id   f527d61c04b67619483b2d539615c2cc
#
_cell.length_a   1.000
_cell.length_b   1.000
_cell.length_c   1.000
_cell.angle_alpha   90.00
_cell.angle_beta   90.00
_cell.angle_gamma   90.00
#
_symmetry.space_group_name_H-M   'P 1'
#
loop_
_entity.id
_entity.type
_entity.pdbx_description
1 polymer ?
#
loop_
_entity_poly.entity_id
_entity_poly.type
_entity_poly.pdbx_seq_one_letter_code
_entity_poly.pdbx_strand_id
1 'polypeptide(L)'
;DEKQATKSMEAVMEIETRLAKKSFNAVEQRNPAANYHMLTLDELKKQIPGFDWDAYLNALGVKGVTSLNVSQIEPVQEAVAIINSLPMDKQKAYLQWKLIDSAASYLSDAFVAQNFEFYGKVMSGKKEDQPRWKKAVGTVNGVLGEAVGQMYVEKYFPAAAKERMVQLVKNLQTALGERIQALEWMGEETKAKAMEKLNTFYVKVGYPDKWKDYSSLNIEKDSYYANIKRAEKFVLDEMLAKAGR
;
A
#
# COMPACT_ATOMS: atom_id res chain seq x y z
N ASP A 1 -25.57 -17.04 15.33
CA ASP A 1 -25.48 -18.39 15.92
C ASP A 1 -24.00 -18.73 16.12
N GLU A 2 -23.63 -19.07 17.36
CA GLU A 2 -22.25 -19.35 17.80
C GLU A 2 -21.63 -20.53 17.00
N LYS A 3 -22.40 -21.57 16.72
CA LYS A 3 -21.96 -22.72 15.93
C LYS A 3 -21.56 -22.33 14.50
N GLN A 4 -22.30 -21.42 13.89
CA GLN A 4 -21.97 -20.90 12.56
C GLN A 4 -20.74 -20.00 12.61
N ALA A 5 -20.60 -19.17 13.64
CA ALA A 5 -19.43 -18.33 13.84
C ALA A 5 -18.16 -19.18 14.02
N THR A 6 -18.23 -20.26 14.80
CA THR A 6 -17.13 -21.21 14.99
C THR A 6 -16.69 -21.85 13.65
N LYS A 7 -17.66 -22.33 12.85
CA LYS A 7 -17.36 -22.87 11.52
C LYS A 7 -16.69 -21.84 10.59
N SER A 8 -17.17 -20.61 10.62
CA SER A 8 -16.58 -19.54 9.82
C SER A 8 -15.15 -19.21 10.26
N MET A 9 -14.90 -19.18 11.57
CA MET A 9 -13.57 -18.98 12.13
C MET A 9 -12.61 -20.11 11.72
N GLU A 10 -13.04 -21.38 11.79
CA GLU A 10 -12.24 -22.53 11.35
C GLU A 10 -11.87 -22.41 9.87
N ALA A 11 -12.81 -22.01 9.00
CA ALA A 11 -12.57 -21.79 7.59
C ALA A 11 -11.55 -20.64 7.34
N VAL A 12 -11.67 -19.56 8.09
CA VAL A 12 -10.72 -18.42 8.03
C VAL A 12 -9.33 -18.89 8.45
N MET A 13 -9.21 -19.58 9.57
CA MET A 13 -7.93 -20.10 10.08
C MET A 13 -7.28 -21.11 9.14
N GLU A 14 -8.07 -21.96 8.49
CA GLU A 14 -7.57 -22.88 7.46
C GLU A 14 -6.94 -22.11 6.29
N ILE A 15 -7.63 -21.11 5.75
CA ILE A 15 -7.18 -20.33 4.60
C ILE A 15 -5.94 -19.51 4.95
N GLU A 16 -5.99 -18.73 6.05
CA GLU A 16 -4.87 -17.89 6.49
C GLU A 16 -3.62 -18.75 6.80
N THR A 17 -3.81 -19.92 7.41
CA THR A 17 -2.69 -20.85 7.69
C THR A 17 -2.06 -21.38 6.41
N ARG A 18 -2.87 -21.72 5.41
CA ARG A 18 -2.38 -22.20 4.11
C ARG A 18 -1.57 -21.11 3.40
N LEU A 19 -2.10 -19.88 3.35
CA LEU A 19 -1.42 -18.72 2.75
C LEU A 19 -0.13 -18.38 3.49
N ALA A 20 -0.16 -18.32 4.82
CA ALA A 20 1.00 -18.01 5.65
C ALA A 20 2.16 -19.00 5.47
N LYS A 21 1.87 -20.32 5.32
CA LYS A 21 2.87 -21.36 5.06
C LYS A 21 3.61 -21.18 3.74
N LYS A 22 3.02 -20.47 2.78
CA LYS A 22 3.58 -20.20 1.46
C LYS A 22 4.20 -18.80 1.35
N SER A 23 3.93 -17.94 2.32
CA SER A 23 4.43 -16.57 2.34
C SER A 23 5.83 -16.51 2.95
N PHE A 24 6.63 -15.57 2.47
CA PHE A 24 7.93 -15.26 3.05
C PHE A 24 7.80 -14.80 4.50
N ASN A 25 8.75 -15.20 5.35
CA ASN A 25 8.87 -14.64 6.68
C ASN A 25 9.37 -13.17 6.62
N ALA A 26 9.35 -12.49 7.77
CA ALA A 26 9.69 -11.06 7.86
C ALA A 26 11.14 -10.72 7.41
N VAL A 27 12.05 -11.68 7.46
CA VAL A 27 13.45 -11.48 7.00
C VAL A 27 13.53 -11.64 5.49
N GLU A 28 12.92 -12.69 4.93
CA GLU A 28 12.87 -12.95 3.49
C GLU A 28 12.18 -11.81 2.72
N GLN A 29 11.10 -11.24 3.28
CA GLN A 29 10.41 -10.08 2.71
C GLN A 29 11.30 -8.85 2.52
N ARG A 30 12.40 -8.73 3.27
CA ARG A 30 13.37 -7.62 3.14
C ARG A 30 14.37 -7.80 2.02
N ASN A 31 14.41 -8.96 1.38
CA ASN A 31 15.31 -9.20 0.26
C ASN A 31 14.68 -8.72 -1.07
N PRO A 32 15.14 -7.60 -1.67
CA PRO A 32 14.55 -7.09 -2.89
C PRO A 32 14.66 -8.05 -4.07
N ALA A 33 15.75 -8.81 -4.17
CA ALA A 33 15.96 -9.79 -5.24
C ALA A 33 14.97 -10.95 -5.15
N ALA A 34 14.68 -11.43 -3.92
CA ALA A 34 13.71 -12.48 -3.69
C ALA A 34 12.25 -12.05 -3.97
N ASN A 35 11.99 -10.74 -3.99
CA ASN A 35 10.67 -10.17 -4.27
C ASN A 35 10.54 -9.64 -5.72
N TYR A 36 11.45 -10.03 -6.62
CA TYR A 36 11.44 -9.55 -7.99
C TYR A 36 11.33 -10.71 -8.99
N HIS A 37 10.11 -10.95 -9.46
CA HIS A 37 9.78 -11.95 -10.48
C HIS A 37 8.97 -11.27 -11.58
N MET A 38 9.68 -10.63 -12.50
CA MET A 38 9.04 -10.02 -13.67
C MET A 38 8.58 -11.13 -14.62
N LEU A 39 7.29 -11.27 -14.81
CA LEU A 39 6.66 -12.28 -15.66
C LEU A 39 5.89 -11.59 -16.78
N THR A 40 5.99 -12.11 -17.99
CA THR A 40 5.01 -11.84 -19.04
C THR A 40 3.65 -12.43 -18.67
N LEU A 41 2.58 -12.00 -19.30
CA LEU A 41 1.24 -12.57 -19.03
C LEU A 41 1.17 -14.07 -19.35
N ASP A 42 1.88 -14.52 -20.37
CA ASP A 42 1.94 -15.94 -20.73
C ASP A 42 2.70 -16.76 -19.69
N GLU A 43 3.82 -16.23 -19.17
CA GLU A 43 4.56 -16.86 -18.07
C GLU A 43 3.75 -16.90 -16.79
N LEU A 44 3.02 -15.82 -16.46
CA LEU A 44 2.09 -15.77 -15.32
C LEU A 44 1.03 -16.88 -15.43
N LYS A 45 0.35 -16.99 -16.57
CA LYS A 45 -0.66 -18.02 -16.82
C LYS A 45 -0.08 -19.43 -16.73
N LYS A 46 1.16 -19.62 -17.19
CA LYS A 46 1.86 -20.91 -17.12
C LYS A 46 2.29 -21.26 -15.71
N GLN A 47 2.81 -20.29 -14.95
CA GLN A 47 3.29 -20.53 -13.58
C GLN A 47 2.15 -20.61 -12.56
N ILE A 48 1.06 -19.88 -12.79
CA ILE A 48 -0.11 -19.82 -11.90
C ILE A 48 -1.37 -20.13 -12.74
N PRO A 49 -1.55 -21.41 -13.13
CA PRO A 49 -2.71 -21.84 -13.92
C PRO A 49 -3.98 -21.91 -13.07
N GLY A 50 -5.13 -21.98 -13.72
CA GLY A 50 -6.43 -22.20 -13.06
C GLY A 50 -7.10 -20.90 -12.56
N PHE A 51 -6.61 -19.75 -12.99
CA PHE A 51 -7.23 -18.45 -12.74
C PHE A 51 -7.30 -17.64 -14.05
N ASP A 52 -8.40 -16.96 -14.27
CA ASP A 52 -8.59 -16.10 -15.45
C ASP A 52 -7.94 -14.73 -15.24
N TRP A 53 -6.64 -14.66 -15.52
CA TRP A 53 -5.84 -13.44 -15.38
C TRP A 53 -6.30 -12.34 -16.33
N ASP A 54 -6.79 -12.67 -17.52
CA ASP A 54 -7.27 -11.67 -18.48
C ASP A 54 -8.56 -11.03 -17.97
N ALA A 55 -9.53 -11.82 -17.52
CA ALA A 55 -10.75 -11.31 -16.91
C ALA A 55 -10.44 -10.45 -15.67
N TYR A 56 -9.50 -10.86 -14.83
CA TYR A 56 -9.09 -10.12 -13.64
C TYR A 56 -8.49 -8.75 -13.99
N LEU A 57 -7.50 -8.70 -14.89
CA LEU A 57 -6.87 -7.45 -15.31
C LEU A 57 -7.87 -6.52 -16.03
N ASN A 58 -8.74 -7.08 -16.85
CA ASN A 58 -9.80 -6.32 -17.50
C ASN A 58 -10.80 -5.72 -16.50
N ALA A 59 -11.18 -6.48 -15.47
CA ALA A 59 -12.06 -6.01 -14.40
C ALA A 59 -11.43 -4.86 -13.57
N LEU A 60 -10.10 -4.88 -13.41
CA LEU A 60 -9.35 -3.79 -12.80
C LEU A 60 -9.17 -2.58 -13.74
N GLY A 61 -9.57 -2.68 -15.01
CA GLY A 61 -9.34 -1.62 -16.00
C GLY A 61 -7.89 -1.49 -16.46
N VAL A 62 -7.03 -2.45 -16.15
CA VAL A 62 -5.62 -2.48 -16.56
C VAL A 62 -5.52 -2.94 -18.01
N LYS A 63 -5.03 -2.06 -18.88
CA LYS A 63 -4.92 -2.34 -20.33
C LYS A 63 -3.48 -2.17 -20.80
N GLY A 64 -3.08 -2.98 -21.78
CA GLY A 64 -1.77 -2.84 -22.45
C GLY A 64 -0.55 -3.25 -21.59
N VAL A 65 -0.77 -3.85 -20.43
CA VAL A 65 0.31 -4.42 -19.62
C VAL A 65 0.72 -5.76 -20.23
N THR A 66 2.00 -5.89 -20.58
CA THR A 66 2.57 -7.10 -21.17
C THR A 66 3.32 -7.94 -20.15
N SER A 67 3.74 -7.33 -19.05
CA SER A 67 4.45 -7.99 -17.96
C SER A 67 4.13 -7.33 -16.62
N LEU A 68 4.29 -8.09 -15.54
CA LEU A 68 4.11 -7.61 -14.17
C LEU A 68 5.07 -8.31 -13.21
N ASN A 69 5.38 -7.65 -12.12
CA ASN A 69 6.16 -8.27 -11.05
C ASN A 69 5.24 -8.99 -10.06
N VAL A 70 5.47 -10.28 -9.88
CA VAL A 70 4.83 -11.10 -8.84
C VAL A 70 5.82 -11.28 -7.70
N SER A 71 5.71 -10.48 -6.65
CA SER A 71 6.69 -10.48 -5.55
C SER A 71 6.87 -11.84 -4.89
N GLN A 72 5.79 -12.59 -4.71
CA GLN A 72 5.82 -13.94 -4.15
C GLN A 72 4.88 -14.84 -4.95
N ILE A 73 5.44 -15.78 -5.70
CA ILE A 73 4.67 -16.65 -6.61
C ILE A 73 3.86 -17.69 -5.82
N GLU A 74 4.48 -18.33 -4.83
CA GLU A 74 3.89 -19.44 -4.09
C GLU A 74 2.61 -19.09 -3.32
N PRO A 75 2.51 -17.93 -2.62
CA PRO A 75 1.24 -17.52 -2.00
C PRO A 75 0.12 -17.28 -3.00
N VAL A 76 0.45 -16.77 -4.20
CA VAL A 76 -0.55 -16.53 -5.26
C VAL A 76 -1.02 -17.87 -5.85
N GLN A 77 -0.10 -18.82 -6.06
CA GLN A 77 -0.46 -20.18 -6.47
C GLN A 77 -1.38 -20.84 -5.44
N GLU A 78 -1.06 -20.71 -4.15
CA GLU A 78 -1.90 -21.25 -3.07
C GLU A 78 -3.28 -20.58 -3.01
N ALA A 79 -3.35 -19.25 -3.23
CA ALA A 79 -4.63 -18.55 -3.31
C ALA A 79 -5.50 -19.09 -4.46
N VAL A 80 -4.93 -19.32 -5.63
CA VAL A 80 -5.63 -19.93 -6.77
C VAL A 80 -6.05 -21.38 -6.46
N ALA A 81 -5.18 -22.16 -5.80
CA ALA A 81 -5.51 -23.52 -5.37
C ALA A 81 -6.66 -23.54 -4.35
N ILE A 82 -6.70 -22.58 -3.43
CA ILE A 82 -7.80 -22.40 -2.47
C ILE A 82 -9.12 -22.13 -3.19
N ILE A 83 -9.13 -21.18 -4.13
CA ILE A 83 -10.31 -20.83 -4.92
C ILE A 83 -10.85 -22.04 -5.68
N ASN A 84 -9.97 -22.89 -6.23
CA ASN A 84 -10.37 -24.04 -7.04
C ASN A 84 -10.71 -25.31 -6.23
N SER A 85 -10.29 -25.40 -4.96
CA SER A 85 -10.43 -26.63 -4.18
C SER A 85 -11.33 -26.54 -2.96
N LEU A 86 -11.47 -25.36 -2.33
CA LEU A 86 -12.29 -25.25 -1.14
C LEU A 86 -13.78 -25.12 -1.46
N PRO A 87 -14.66 -25.69 -0.60
CA PRO A 87 -16.10 -25.48 -0.71
C PRO A 87 -16.50 -24.01 -0.69
N MET A 88 -17.53 -23.67 -1.44
CA MET A 88 -17.99 -22.27 -1.61
C MET A 88 -18.40 -21.60 -0.29
N ASP A 89 -18.94 -22.36 0.66
CA ASP A 89 -19.31 -21.83 2.00
C ASP A 89 -18.08 -21.35 2.79
N LYS A 90 -16.95 -22.05 2.71
CA LYS A 90 -15.70 -21.63 3.33
C LYS A 90 -15.12 -20.38 2.66
N GLN A 91 -15.15 -20.33 1.32
CA GLN A 91 -14.70 -19.15 0.57
C GLN A 91 -15.54 -17.93 0.91
N LYS A 92 -16.88 -18.06 0.97
CA LYS A 92 -17.79 -17.00 1.38
C LYS A 92 -17.52 -16.53 2.82
N ALA A 93 -17.30 -17.46 3.76
CA ALA A 93 -16.97 -17.12 5.14
C ALA A 93 -15.68 -16.30 5.23
N TYR A 94 -14.66 -16.67 4.47
CA TYR A 94 -13.41 -15.92 4.39
C TYR A 94 -13.59 -14.52 3.83
N LEU A 95 -14.28 -14.36 2.71
CA LEU A 95 -14.55 -13.06 2.10
C LEU A 95 -15.42 -12.15 2.99
N GLN A 96 -16.40 -12.71 3.67
CA GLN A 96 -17.22 -11.99 4.65
C GLN A 96 -16.36 -11.49 5.81
N TRP A 97 -15.51 -12.35 6.36
CA TRP A 97 -14.60 -11.96 7.43
C TRP A 97 -13.64 -10.84 6.97
N LYS A 98 -13.00 -10.98 5.81
CA LYS A 98 -12.11 -9.93 5.25
C LYS A 98 -12.84 -8.59 5.10
N LEU A 99 -14.09 -8.62 4.61
CA LEU A 99 -14.89 -7.41 4.45
C LEU A 99 -15.20 -6.76 5.79
N ILE A 100 -15.66 -7.55 6.79
CA ILE A 100 -16.00 -7.04 8.12
C ILE A 100 -14.74 -6.52 8.81
N ASP A 101 -13.64 -7.26 8.77
CA ASP A 101 -12.38 -6.89 9.40
C ASP A 101 -11.85 -5.56 8.84
N SER A 102 -11.82 -5.41 7.53
CA SER A 102 -11.39 -4.17 6.87
C SER A 102 -12.30 -2.98 7.16
N ALA A 103 -13.60 -3.21 7.34
CA ALA A 103 -14.61 -2.18 7.59
C ALA A 103 -14.75 -1.82 9.08
N ALA A 104 -14.32 -2.69 9.99
CA ALA A 104 -14.65 -2.64 11.42
C ALA A 104 -14.43 -1.27 12.09
N SER A 105 -13.35 -0.57 11.73
CA SER A 105 -13.02 0.76 12.26
C SER A 105 -13.98 1.87 11.81
N TYR A 106 -14.84 1.61 10.82
CA TYR A 106 -15.78 2.56 10.22
C TYR A 106 -17.24 2.20 10.45
N LEU A 107 -17.49 1.10 11.17
CA LEU A 107 -18.82 0.60 11.50
C LEU A 107 -19.29 1.10 12.88
N SER A 108 -20.29 0.43 13.46
CA SER A 108 -20.84 0.79 14.78
C SER A 108 -19.83 0.54 15.92
N ASP A 109 -20.09 1.13 17.08
CA ASP A 109 -19.19 1.11 18.24
C ASP A 109 -18.79 -0.31 18.66
N ALA A 110 -19.69 -1.30 18.51
CA ALA A 110 -19.40 -2.69 18.83
C ALA A 110 -18.27 -3.27 17.94
N PHE A 111 -18.29 -2.98 16.64
CA PHE A 111 -17.24 -3.40 15.72
C PHE A 111 -15.93 -2.66 15.99
N VAL A 112 -16.00 -1.35 16.24
CA VAL A 112 -14.82 -0.54 16.59
C VAL A 112 -14.18 -1.04 17.88
N ALA A 113 -14.96 -1.34 18.90
CA ALA A 113 -14.48 -1.88 20.17
C ALA A 113 -13.81 -3.25 19.98
N GLN A 114 -14.46 -4.17 19.25
CA GLN A 114 -13.90 -5.50 18.98
C GLN A 114 -12.61 -5.43 18.17
N ASN A 115 -12.55 -4.56 17.18
CA ASN A 115 -11.33 -4.32 16.41
C ASN A 115 -10.18 -3.81 17.31
N PHE A 116 -10.48 -2.91 18.24
CA PHE A 116 -9.48 -2.42 19.20
C PHE A 116 -9.03 -3.50 20.19
N GLU A 117 -9.94 -4.35 20.69
CA GLU A 117 -9.58 -5.47 21.58
C GLU A 117 -8.51 -6.36 20.95
N PHE A 118 -8.66 -6.67 19.66
CA PHE A 118 -7.69 -7.53 18.98
C PHE A 118 -6.45 -6.74 18.50
N TYR A 119 -6.61 -5.80 17.58
CA TYR A 119 -5.47 -5.11 16.95
C TYR A 119 -4.80 -4.08 17.84
N GLY A 120 -5.58 -3.44 18.71
CA GLY A 120 -5.07 -2.47 19.68
C GLY A 120 -4.41 -3.15 20.87
N LYS A 121 -5.17 -3.95 21.62
CA LYS A 121 -4.68 -4.54 22.86
C LYS A 121 -3.78 -5.76 22.62
N VAL A 122 -4.28 -6.78 21.94
CA VAL A 122 -3.56 -8.05 21.79
C VAL A 122 -2.34 -7.89 20.88
N MET A 123 -2.51 -7.30 19.68
CA MET A 123 -1.43 -7.22 18.70
C MET A 123 -0.45 -6.07 18.95
N SER A 124 -0.93 -4.94 19.49
CA SER A 124 -0.10 -3.73 19.64
C SER A 124 0.18 -3.32 21.09
N GLY A 125 -0.34 -4.04 22.10
CA GLY A 125 -0.13 -3.77 23.51
C GLY A 125 -0.69 -2.44 24.01
N LYS A 126 -1.60 -1.82 23.31
CA LYS A 126 -2.23 -0.55 23.71
C LYS A 126 -3.18 -0.77 24.88
N LYS A 127 -3.17 0.12 25.86
CA LYS A 127 -4.06 0.04 27.03
C LYS A 127 -5.43 0.65 26.76
N GLU A 128 -5.46 1.75 25.99
CA GLU A 128 -6.66 2.54 25.70
C GLU A 128 -6.73 2.89 24.23
N ASP A 129 -7.95 3.01 23.72
CA ASP A 129 -8.20 3.44 22.35
C ASP A 129 -8.11 4.96 22.22
N GLN A 130 -7.88 5.44 21.02
CA GLN A 130 -7.83 6.88 20.75
C GLN A 130 -9.24 7.48 20.83
N PRO A 131 -9.37 8.72 21.33
CA PRO A 131 -10.62 9.46 21.26
C PRO A 131 -11.13 9.58 19.82
N ARG A 132 -12.46 9.53 19.65
CA ARG A 132 -13.12 9.56 18.33
C ARG A 132 -12.65 10.69 17.43
N TRP A 133 -12.44 11.89 17.97
CA TRP A 133 -11.96 13.02 17.20
C TRP A 133 -10.57 12.80 16.59
N LYS A 134 -9.65 12.13 17.32
CA LYS A 134 -8.32 11.78 16.78
C LYS A 134 -8.42 10.77 15.64
N LYS A 135 -9.29 9.77 15.77
CA LYS A 135 -9.56 8.80 14.70
C LYS A 135 -10.12 9.51 13.46
N ALA A 136 -11.09 10.41 13.64
CA ALA A 136 -11.67 11.19 12.55
C ALA A 136 -10.62 12.04 11.82
N VAL A 137 -9.79 12.79 12.57
CA VAL A 137 -8.67 13.54 12.00
C VAL A 137 -7.68 12.63 11.26
N GLY A 138 -7.36 11.48 11.86
CA GLY A 138 -6.50 10.46 11.23
C GLY A 138 -7.07 9.97 9.89
N THR A 139 -8.37 9.71 9.84
CA THR A 139 -9.05 9.31 8.59
C THR A 139 -9.02 10.41 7.54
N VAL A 140 -9.34 11.64 7.91
CA VAL A 140 -9.28 12.79 6.99
C VAL A 140 -7.86 12.97 6.44
N ASN A 141 -6.84 12.90 7.30
CA ASN A 141 -5.44 12.97 6.87
C ASN A 141 -5.04 11.80 5.95
N GLY A 142 -5.56 10.61 6.20
CA GLY A 142 -5.29 9.43 5.36
C GLY A 142 -5.93 9.53 3.97
N VAL A 143 -7.13 10.06 3.89
CA VAL A 143 -7.91 10.15 2.64
C VAL A 143 -7.60 11.43 1.84
N LEU A 144 -7.53 12.57 2.52
CA LEU A 144 -7.41 13.91 1.94
C LEU A 144 -6.09 14.59 2.35
N GLY A 145 -5.02 13.82 2.52
CA GLY A 145 -3.77 14.28 3.12
C GLY A 145 -3.16 15.50 2.44
N GLU A 146 -3.13 15.56 1.11
CA GLU A 146 -2.61 16.74 0.41
C GLU A 146 -3.55 17.95 0.49
N ALA A 147 -4.87 17.76 0.51
CA ALA A 147 -5.80 18.86 0.70
C ALA A 147 -5.64 19.49 2.11
N VAL A 148 -5.53 18.65 3.15
CA VAL A 148 -5.21 19.11 4.51
C VAL A 148 -3.81 19.74 4.56
N GLY A 149 -2.85 19.14 3.86
CA GLY A 149 -1.48 19.62 3.73
C GLY A 149 -1.42 21.04 3.12
N GLN A 150 -2.24 21.32 2.12
CA GLN A 150 -2.32 22.64 1.51
C GLN A 150 -2.77 23.70 2.53
N MET A 151 -3.81 23.42 3.30
CA MET A 151 -4.28 24.33 4.38
C MET A 151 -3.22 24.53 5.46
N TYR A 152 -2.47 23.48 5.80
CA TYR A 152 -1.38 23.55 6.77
C TYR A 152 -0.22 24.42 6.24
N VAL A 153 0.18 24.23 4.99
CA VAL A 153 1.26 24.95 4.33
C VAL A 153 0.95 26.43 4.25
N GLU A 154 -0.26 26.81 3.83
CA GLU A 154 -0.71 28.20 3.78
C GLU A 154 -0.49 28.92 5.11
N LYS A 155 -0.71 28.21 6.23
CA LYS A 155 -0.68 28.82 7.55
C LYS A 155 0.67 28.72 8.25
N TYR A 156 1.40 27.62 8.06
CA TYR A 156 2.54 27.27 8.91
C TYR A 156 3.85 27.01 8.17
N PHE A 157 3.85 26.93 6.85
CA PHE A 157 5.04 26.59 6.10
C PHE A 157 5.28 27.54 4.91
N PRO A 158 5.84 28.74 5.17
CA PRO A 158 6.03 29.75 4.13
C PRO A 158 7.00 29.30 3.04
N ALA A 159 6.81 29.80 1.80
CA ALA A 159 7.62 29.45 0.63
C ALA A 159 9.13 29.63 0.87
N ALA A 160 9.52 30.69 1.57
CA ALA A 160 10.92 30.93 1.95
C ALA A 160 11.55 29.78 2.76
N ALA A 161 10.77 29.07 3.60
CA ALA A 161 11.25 27.91 4.33
C ALA A 161 11.54 26.74 3.37
N LYS A 162 10.67 26.50 2.38
CA LYS A 162 10.90 25.50 1.32
C LYS A 162 12.17 25.83 0.52
N GLU A 163 12.31 27.05 0.07
CA GLU A 163 13.48 27.51 -0.69
C GLU A 163 14.79 27.31 0.09
N ARG A 164 14.78 27.66 1.38
CA ARG A 164 15.94 27.46 2.26
C ARG A 164 16.31 25.98 2.41
N MET A 165 15.33 25.10 2.53
CA MET A 165 15.58 23.64 2.58
C MET A 165 16.07 23.09 1.26
N VAL A 166 15.55 23.56 0.13
CA VAL A 166 16.07 23.20 -1.21
C VAL A 166 17.52 23.63 -1.35
N GLN A 167 17.86 24.83 -0.90
CA GLN A 167 19.25 25.33 -0.93
C GLN A 167 20.17 24.49 -0.03
N LEU A 168 19.69 24.07 1.17
CA LEU A 168 20.43 23.16 2.04
C LEU A 168 20.75 21.85 1.33
N VAL A 169 19.77 21.23 0.67
CA VAL A 169 19.97 19.98 -0.08
C VAL A 169 20.97 20.17 -1.22
N LYS A 170 20.87 21.28 -1.98
CA LYS A 170 21.82 21.61 -3.05
C LYS A 170 23.26 21.75 -2.51
N ASN A 171 23.43 22.41 -1.37
CA ASN A 171 24.75 22.54 -0.75
C ASN A 171 25.31 21.17 -0.33
N LEU A 172 24.46 20.25 0.19
CA LEU A 172 24.86 18.88 0.53
C LEU A 172 25.26 18.09 -0.72
N GLN A 173 24.51 18.23 -1.83
CA GLN A 173 24.84 17.60 -3.11
C GLN A 173 26.18 18.11 -3.64
N THR A 174 26.44 19.42 -3.59
CA THR A 174 27.71 20.03 -3.99
C THR A 174 28.85 19.46 -3.15
N ALA A 175 28.74 19.50 -1.83
CA ALA A 175 29.77 18.99 -0.94
C ALA A 175 30.05 17.48 -1.13
N LEU A 176 28.98 16.69 -1.40
CA LEU A 176 29.14 15.26 -1.71
C LEU A 176 29.88 15.07 -3.05
N GLY A 177 29.54 15.87 -4.07
CA GLY A 177 30.24 15.85 -5.36
C GLY A 177 31.73 16.14 -5.22
N GLU A 178 32.09 17.20 -4.49
CA GLU A 178 33.49 17.55 -4.22
C GLU A 178 34.21 16.39 -3.49
N ARG A 179 33.58 15.76 -2.51
CA ARG A 179 34.16 14.60 -1.79
C ARG A 179 34.38 13.41 -2.71
N ILE A 180 33.38 13.07 -3.58
CA ILE A 180 33.52 11.97 -4.55
C ILE A 180 34.73 12.21 -5.46
N GLN A 181 34.91 13.41 -5.98
CA GLN A 181 36.01 13.75 -6.85
C GLN A 181 37.39 13.65 -6.13
N ALA A 182 37.42 13.98 -4.83
CA ALA A 182 38.64 13.93 -4.02
C ALA A 182 39.03 12.53 -3.52
N LEU A 183 38.22 11.48 -3.73
CA LEU A 183 38.50 10.13 -3.25
C LEU A 183 39.68 9.51 -4.06
N GLU A 184 40.77 9.21 -3.38
CA GLU A 184 41.97 8.60 -3.99
C GLU A 184 41.76 7.11 -4.31
N TRP A 185 40.97 6.41 -3.52
CA TRP A 185 40.72 4.98 -3.70
C TRP A 185 39.72 4.64 -4.82
N MET A 186 38.99 5.62 -5.32
CA MET A 186 37.97 5.45 -6.35
C MET A 186 38.54 5.81 -7.73
N GLY A 187 38.47 4.86 -8.67
CA GLY A 187 38.89 5.09 -10.05
C GLY A 187 37.98 6.07 -10.81
N GLU A 188 38.48 6.71 -11.84
CA GLU A 188 37.80 7.78 -12.59
C GLU A 188 36.47 7.33 -13.20
N GLU A 189 36.36 6.09 -13.70
CA GLU A 189 35.09 5.54 -14.23
C GLU A 189 34.02 5.45 -13.12
N THR A 190 34.43 4.99 -11.96
CA THR A 190 33.50 4.87 -10.79
C THR A 190 33.11 6.26 -10.29
N LYS A 191 34.04 7.23 -10.24
CA LYS A 191 33.70 8.63 -9.92
C LYS A 191 32.70 9.21 -10.90
N ALA A 192 32.88 8.99 -12.20
CA ALA A 192 31.94 9.45 -13.22
C ALA A 192 30.53 8.87 -13.01
N LYS A 193 30.41 7.57 -12.71
CA LYS A 193 29.14 6.91 -12.41
C LYS A 193 28.51 7.41 -11.10
N ALA A 194 29.30 7.69 -10.08
CA ALA A 194 28.84 8.26 -8.83
C ALA A 194 28.31 9.69 -9.03
N MET A 195 28.99 10.51 -9.85
CA MET A 195 28.52 11.85 -10.19
C MET A 195 27.27 11.82 -11.06
N GLU A 196 27.15 10.91 -12.03
CA GLU A 196 25.96 10.68 -12.82
C GLU A 196 24.76 10.40 -11.87
N LYS A 197 24.93 9.47 -10.93
CA LYS A 197 23.92 9.14 -9.92
C LYS A 197 23.57 10.34 -9.03
N LEU A 198 24.55 11.10 -8.57
CA LEU A 198 24.32 12.31 -7.75
C LEU A 198 23.49 13.35 -8.50
N ASN A 199 23.79 13.57 -9.79
CA ASN A 199 23.09 14.54 -10.62
C ASN A 199 21.65 14.14 -10.99
N THR A 200 21.31 12.85 -10.87
CA THR A 200 19.96 12.33 -11.13
C THR A 200 19.05 12.33 -9.91
N PHE A 201 19.53 12.75 -8.73
CA PHE A 201 18.68 12.83 -7.54
C PHE A 201 17.55 13.83 -7.73
N TYR A 202 16.34 13.33 -7.59
CA TYR A 202 15.15 14.18 -7.55
C TYR A 202 14.84 14.61 -6.10
N VAL A 203 14.84 15.91 -5.86
CA VAL A 203 14.67 16.48 -4.52
C VAL A 203 13.20 16.80 -4.27
N LYS A 204 12.62 16.21 -3.21
CA LYS A 204 11.26 16.50 -2.73
C LYS A 204 11.35 17.04 -1.31
N VAL A 205 11.00 18.30 -1.11
CA VAL A 205 11.10 18.98 0.18
C VAL A 205 9.83 19.76 0.49
N GLY A 206 9.35 19.64 1.72
CA GLY A 206 8.22 20.38 2.26
C GLY A 206 6.89 19.91 1.67
N TYR A 207 6.50 20.42 0.53
CA TYR A 207 5.24 20.11 -0.13
C TYR A 207 5.41 20.03 -1.66
N PRO A 208 4.50 19.32 -2.38
CA PRO A 208 4.60 19.15 -3.81
C PRO A 208 4.39 20.47 -4.55
N ASP A 209 5.01 20.63 -5.73
CA ASP A 209 4.79 21.82 -6.58
C ASP A 209 3.41 21.80 -7.23
N LYS A 210 2.86 20.61 -7.45
CA LYS A 210 1.50 20.38 -7.91
C LYS A 210 0.75 19.51 -6.92
N TRP A 211 -0.26 20.06 -6.29
CA TRP A 211 -1.14 19.36 -5.36
C TRP A 211 -2.00 18.33 -6.07
N LYS A 212 -2.34 17.26 -5.33
CA LYS A 212 -3.27 16.24 -5.80
C LYS A 212 -4.64 16.85 -6.08
N ASP A 213 -5.20 16.50 -7.22
CA ASP A 213 -6.57 16.87 -7.59
C ASP A 213 -7.56 15.84 -7.02
N TYR A 214 -8.42 16.30 -6.13
CA TYR A 214 -9.49 15.52 -5.51
C TYR A 214 -10.87 15.79 -6.14
N SER A 215 -10.96 16.49 -7.25
CA SER A 215 -12.24 16.89 -7.86
C SER A 215 -13.14 15.72 -8.27
N SER A 216 -12.55 14.58 -8.58
CA SER A 216 -13.27 13.36 -8.90
C SER A 216 -13.68 12.52 -7.68
N LEU A 217 -13.21 12.87 -6.48
CA LEU A 217 -13.59 12.20 -5.24
C LEU A 217 -14.88 12.78 -4.68
N ASN A 218 -15.97 12.00 -4.75
CA ASN A 218 -17.24 12.40 -4.18
C ASN A 218 -17.34 12.02 -2.70
N ILE A 219 -17.57 13.01 -1.82
CA ILE A 219 -17.81 12.84 -0.38
C ILE A 219 -19.22 13.32 -0.06
N GLU A 220 -20.03 12.46 0.52
CA GLU A 220 -21.43 12.72 0.81
C GLU A 220 -21.75 12.59 2.31
N LYS A 221 -22.86 13.18 2.74
CA LYS A 221 -23.37 13.06 4.12
C LYS A 221 -24.29 11.86 4.30
N ASP A 222 -23.98 10.75 3.66
CA ASP A 222 -24.76 9.52 3.68
C ASP A 222 -24.24 8.50 4.71
N SER A 223 -23.04 7.99 4.47
CA SER A 223 -22.43 6.94 5.27
C SER A 223 -20.92 7.16 5.37
N TYR A 224 -20.40 7.04 6.60
CA TYR A 224 -18.96 7.11 6.83
C TYR A 224 -18.22 6.03 6.03
N TYR A 225 -18.69 4.78 6.11
CA TYR A 225 -18.10 3.68 5.37
C TYR A 225 -18.19 3.85 3.85
N ALA A 226 -19.31 4.38 3.34
CA ALA A 226 -19.44 4.65 1.91
C ALA A 226 -18.40 5.68 1.42
N ASN A 227 -18.11 6.73 2.20
CA ASN A 227 -17.06 7.68 1.89
C ASN A 227 -15.66 7.03 1.89
N ILE A 228 -15.39 6.13 2.84
CA ILE A 228 -14.13 5.36 2.83
C ILE A 228 -14.00 4.54 1.55
N LYS A 229 -15.05 3.85 1.13
CA LYS A 229 -15.06 3.06 -0.12
C LYS A 229 -14.84 3.92 -1.36
N ARG A 230 -15.43 5.12 -1.43
CA ARG A 230 -15.19 6.08 -2.53
C ARG A 230 -13.72 6.53 -2.54
N ALA A 231 -13.15 6.81 -1.36
CA ALA A 231 -11.77 7.19 -1.23
C ALA A 231 -10.78 6.07 -1.59
N GLU A 232 -11.04 4.83 -1.15
CA GLU A 232 -10.25 3.66 -1.53
C GLU A 232 -10.28 3.45 -3.04
N LYS A 233 -11.46 3.56 -3.65
CA LYS A 233 -11.60 3.47 -5.11
C LYS A 233 -10.82 4.58 -5.83
N PHE A 234 -10.91 5.82 -5.36
CA PHE A 234 -10.16 6.94 -5.92
C PHE A 234 -8.65 6.67 -5.89
N VAL A 235 -8.11 6.20 -4.77
CA VAL A 235 -6.69 5.87 -4.64
C VAL A 235 -6.31 4.69 -5.55
N LEU A 236 -7.16 3.67 -5.63
CA LEU A 236 -6.94 2.52 -6.50
C LEU A 236 -6.92 2.94 -7.98
N ASP A 237 -7.89 3.75 -8.42
CA ASP A 237 -7.98 4.24 -9.79
C ASP A 237 -6.73 5.07 -10.17
N GLU A 238 -6.24 5.93 -9.26
CA GLU A 238 -4.99 6.67 -9.47
C GLU A 238 -3.75 5.76 -9.56
N MET A 239 -3.71 4.70 -8.76
CA MET A 239 -2.63 3.74 -8.79
C MET A 239 -2.63 2.95 -10.10
N LEU A 240 -3.79 2.44 -10.51
CA LEU A 240 -3.95 1.67 -11.75
C LEU A 240 -3.70 2.51 -12.99
N ALA A 241 -4.03 3.81 -12.97
CA ALA A 241 -3.73 4.74 -14.06
C ALA A 241 -2.22 4.93 -14.32
N LYS A 242 -1.34 4.47 -13.44
CA LYS A 242 0.11 4.48 -13.61
C LYS A 242 0.64 3.19 -14.26
N ALA A 243 -0.19 2.17 -14.40
CA ALA A 243 0.20 0.92 -15.03
C ALA A 243 0.61 1.15 -16.49
N GLY A 244 1.78 0.62 -16.89
CA GLY A 244 2.29 0.75 -18.25
C GLY A 244 2.93 2.12 -18.60
N ARG A 245 3.21 2.97 -17.57
CA ARG A 245 3.92 4.26 -17.76
C ARG A 245 5.38 4.15 -17.39
#